data_0bf2870d6a790bb9788d6473ccbbe42a
#
_entry.id   0bf2870d6a790bb9788d6473ccbbe42a
#
_cell.length_a   1.000
_cell.length_b   1.000
_cell.length_c   1.000
_cell.angle_alpha   90.00
_cell.angle_beta   90.00
_cell.angle_gamma   90.00
#
_symmetry.space_group_name_H-M   'P 1'
#
loop_
_entity.id
_entity.type
_entity.pdbx_description
1 polymer ?
#
loop_
_entity_poly.entity_id
_entity_poly.type
_entity_poly.pdbx_seq_one_letter_code
_entity_poly.pdbx_strand_id
1 'polypeptide(L)'
;MRSLKKPHQADHTAAGASAAVALSTYPTYKPENCPFETVIVDVTHRCNMGCHNCYVPNRSIPDLEAKWLAEIFAKLPPGTFVRLVGGEPTLREDLPELIRAIRDARHHPVVLTNGLKMADRPYVRELRRAGLQIVYLSLNGAFDDELYLAIDAMRCAERKTQAFDNLRAEHIFTSLGMIVVRDINEHAVKPLWKAAQTARNVREVHLRSVGAIGRYQARPSLTLDELQEVFTTATGIQPDTLAQRERTNSSYDFMQGRLRVQLTQWPDLGSETRGRLTPEGRIAPFFEHVIANEGGY
;
A
#
# COMPACT_ATOMS: atom_id res chain seq x y z
N MET A 1 17.21 45.70 26.46
CA MET A 1 16.14 44.74 26.59
C MET A 1 15.25 44.87 25.34
N ARG A 2 15.41 44.01 24.35
CA ARG A 2 14.53 43.92 23.16
C ARG A 2 13.66 42.67 23.29
N SER A 3 12.35 42.88 23.35
CA SER A 3 11.32 41.89 23.44
C SER A 3 11.30 41.00 22.19
N LEU A 4 11.45 39.68 22.34
CA LEU A 4 11.27 38.69 21.31
C LEU A 4 9.75 38.46 21.13
N LYS A 5 9.23 38.78 19.94
CA LYS A 5 7.88 38.45 19.53
C LYS A 5 7.78 36.94 19.28
N LYS A 6 6.78 36.29 19.89
CA LYS A 6 6.39 34.89 19.61
C LYS A 6 5.92 34.76 18.16
N PRO A 7 6.23 33.64 17.47
CA PRO A 7 5.68 33.40 16.13
C PRO A 7 4.17 33.08 16.21
N HIS A 8 3.44 33.63 15.26
CA HIS A 8 2.00 33.39 15.05
C HIS A 8 1.75 31.87 14.88
N GLN A 9 0.79 31.36 15.66
CA GLN A 9 0.13 30.08 15.37
C GLN A 9 -0.61 30.22 14.03
N ALA A 10 -0.20 29.43 13.06
CA ALA A 10 -0.94 29.28 11.82
C ALA A 10 -2.20 28.45 12.07
N ASP A 11 -3.31 28.96 11.60
CA ASP A 11 -4.66 28.40 11.74
C ASP A 11 -4.78 27.08 10.97
N HIS A 12 -4.73 25.95 11.66
CA HIS A 12 -4.82 24.60 11.08
C HIS A 12 -6.26 24.11 10.89
N THR A 13 -7.27 24.98 11.05
CA THR A 13 -8.68 24.59 10.99
C THR A 13 -9.29 24.56 9.57
N ALA A 14 -8.60 25.12 8.58
CA ALA A 14 -9.16 25.20 7.22
C ALA A 14 -8.97 23.93 6.37
N ALA A 15 -7.96 23.08 6.66
CA ALA A 15 -7.68 21.87 5.89
C ALA A 15 -8.65 20.71 6.21
N GLY A 16 -9.06 20.58 7.48
CA GLY A 16 -9.97 19.50 7.91
C GLY A 16 -11.40 19.68 7.38
N ALA A 17 -11.90 20.91 7.34
CA ALA A 17 -13.25 21.19 6.83
C ALA A 17 -13.38 20.99 5.31
N SER A 18 -12.28 21.20 4.55
CA SER A 18 -12.26 20.98 3.11
C SER A 18 -12.29 19.50 2.72
N ALA A 19 -11.66 18.61 3.50
CA ALA A 19 -11.64 17.17 3.20
C ALA A 19 -13.00 16.51 3.49
N ALA A 20 -13.65 16.85 4.60
CA ALA A 20 -14.97 16.32 4.96
C ALA A 20 -16.07 16.73 3.95
N VAL A 21 -16.00 17.94 3.40
CA VAL A 21 -16.92 18.40 2.35
C VAL A 21 -16.70 17.63 1.05
N ALA A 22 -15.45 17.27 0.71
CA ALA A 22 -15.16 16.52 -0.51
C ALA A 22 -15.77 15.10 -0.49
N LEU A 23 -15.80 14.43 0.66
CA LEU A 23 -16.36 13.06 0.81
C LEU A 23 -17.85 12.97 0.50
N SER A 24 -18.63 13.97 0.92
CA SER A 24 -20.08 14.00 0.67
C SER A 24 -20.44 14.12 -0.80
N THR A 25 -19.49 14.43 -1.68
CA THR A 25 -19.72 14.66 -3.11
C THR A 25 -19.42 13.45 -4.00
N TYR A 26 -18.77 12.38 -3.48
CA TYR A 26 -18.44 11.21 -4.27
C TYR A 26 -19.55 10.15 -4.26
N PRO A 27 -19.89 9.58 -5.44
CA PRO A 27 -20.88 8.53 -5.49
C PRO A 27 -20.36 7.28 -4.78
N THR A 28 -21.22 6.62 -3.98
CA THR A 28 -20.95 5.31 -3.43
C THR A 28 -21.83 4.27 -4.13
N TYR A 29 -21.27 3.08 -4.34
CA TYR A 29 -21.90 2.01 -5.07
C TYR A 29 -22.26 0.86 -4.14
N LYS A 30 -23.35 0.14 -4.43
CA LYS A 30 -23.56 -1.17 -3.82
C LYS A 30 -22.53 -2.14 -4.37
N PRO A 31 -22.12 -3.19 -3.63
CA PRO A 31 -21.14 -4.16 -4.12
C PRO A 31 -21.47 -4.74 -5.49
N GLU A 32 -22.75 -5.10 -5.74
CA GLU A 32 -23.21 -5.64 -7.02
C GLU A 32 -23.13 -4.69 -8.22
N ASN A 33 -23.04 -3.40 -7.96
CA ASN A 33 -22.91 -2.33 -8.96
C ASN A 33 -21.53 -1.66 -8.93
N CYS A 34 -20.52 -2.32 -8.35
CA CYS A 34 -19.17 -1.80 -8.24
C CYS A 34 -18.55 -1.59 -9.64
N PRO A 35 -18.18 -0.36 -10.00
CA PRO A 35 -17.57 -0.10 -11.31
C PRO A 35 -16.06 -0.33 -11.32
N PHE A 36 -15.45 -0.65 -10.17
CA PHE A 36 -14.01 -0.72 -10.01
C PHE A 36 -13.48 -2.15 -10.22
N GLU A 37 -12.38 -2.28 -10.95
CA GLU A 37 -11.66 -3.55 -11.12
C GLU A 37 -11.00 -4.03 -9.82
N THR A 38 -10.66 -3.11 -8.93
CA THR A 38 -10.00 -3.37 -7.65
C THR A 38 -10.81 -2.78 -6.51
N VAL A 39 -11.09 -3.58 -5.49
CA VAL A 39 -11.71 -3.15 -4.23
C VAL A 39 -10.71 -3.33 -3.08
N ILE A 40 -10.45 -2.26 -2.37
CA ILE A 40 -9.57 -2.22 -1.20
C ILE A 40 -10.43 -2.39 0.05
N VAL A 41 -10.01 -3.28 0.93
CA VAL A 41 -10.74 -3.66 2.14
C VAL A 41 -9.81 -3.60 3.34
N ASP A 42 -10.08 -2.70 4.29
CA ASP A 42 -9.38 -2.64 5.58
C ASP A 42 -9.91 -3.72 6.50
N VAL A 43 -9.26 -4.88 6.46
CA VAL A 43 -9.74 -6.05 7.22
C VAL A 43 -9.40 -5.97 8.70
N THR A 44 -8.38 -5.19 9.07
CA THR A 44 -7.95 -4.98 10.45
C THR A 44 -7.19 -3.66 10.58
N HIS A 45 -7.31 -3.00 11.74
CA HIS A 45 -6.47 -1.84 12.07
C HIS A 45 -5.30 -2.21 12.99
N ARG A 46 -5.26 -3.45 13.51
CA ARG A 46 -4.13 -3.97 14.29
C ARG A 46 -2.88 -4.06 13.44
N CYS A 47 -1.72 -3.73 14.01
CA CYS A 47 -0.42 -3.86 13.35
C CYS A 47 0.67 -4.19 14.37
N ASN A 48 1.63 -4.99 13.95
CA ASN A 48 2.81 -5.38 14.73
C ASN A 48 4.05 -4.50 14.45
N MET A 49 3.87 -3.37 13.76
CA MET A 49 4.93 -2.38 13.49
C MET A 49 4.51 -0.99 13.94
N GLY A 50 5.51 -0.14 14.23
CA GLY A 50 5.33 1.24 14.70
C GLY A 50 5.72 2.31 13.69
N CYS A 51 5.65 2.05 12.38
CA CYS A 51 6.18 2.88 11.30
C CYS A 51 5.92 4.37 11.50
N HIS A 52 6.96 5.18 11.29
CA HIS A 52 6.86 6.65 11.37
C HIS A 52 5.98 7.24 10.27
N ASN A 53 5.90 6.57 9.13
CA ASN A 53 5.13 6.94 7.94
C ASN A 53 3.75 6.30 7.87
N CYS A 54 3.24 5.75 8.99
CA CYS A 54 1.96 5.04 9.02
C CYS A 54 0.79 6.00 8.80
N TYR A 55 -0.07 5.70 7.84
CA TYR A 55 -1.28 6.47 7.57
C TYR A 55 -2.50 6.00 8.38
N VAL A 56 -2.43 4.82 9.01
CA VAL A 56 -3.52 4.30 9.86
C VAL A 56 -3.44 4.95 11.24
N PRO A 57 -4.32 5.93 11.56
CA PRO A 57 -4.18 6.71 12.78
C PRO A 57 -4.70 5.96 14.01
N ASN A 58 -5.79 5.22 13.87
CA ASN A 58 -6.45 4.52 14.96
C ASN A 58 -6.36 3.00 14.78
N ARG A 59 -5.68 2.34 15.71
CA ARG A 59 -5.48 0.88 15.70
C ARG A 59 -6.44 0.11 16.62
N SER A 60 -7.35 0.84 17.30
CA SER A 60 -8.33 0.27 18.23
C SER A 60 -9.65 -0.09 17.56
N ILE A 61 -9.80 0.21 16.26
CA ILE A 61 -11.01 -0.14 15.51
C ILE A 61 -11.10 -1.67 15.41
N PRO A 62 -12.23 -2.28 15.76
CA PRO A 62 -12.41 -3.72 15.67
C PRO A 62 -12.25 -4.24 14.24
N ASP A 63 -11.82 -5.50 14.12
CA ASP A 63 -11.75 -6.18 12.84
C ASP A 63 -13.17 -6.35 12.27
N LEU A 64 -13.32 -6.21 10.96
CA LEU A 64 -14.56 -6.51 10.26
C LEU A 64 -14.86 -8.00 10.34
N GLU A 65 -16.13 -8.36 10.56
CA GLU A 65 -16.55 -9.76 10.66
C GLU A 65 -16.32 -10.52 9.34
N ALA A 66 -15.70 -11.70 9.42
CA ALA A 66 -15.39 -12.50 8.24
C ALA A 66 -16.64 -12.92 7.44
N LYS A 67 -17.74 -13.24 8.16
CA LYS A 67 -19.02 -13.60 7.52
C LYS A 67 -19.59 -12.44 6.70
N TRP A 68 -19.60 -11.24 7.29
CA TRP A 68 -20.06 -10.05 6.60
C TRP A 68 -19.19 -9.71 5.38
N LEU A 69 -17.88 -9.83 5.51
CA LEU A 69 -16.95 -9.64 4.39
C LEU A 69 -17.22 -10.66 3.27
N ALA A 70 -17.43 -11.93 3.60
CA ALA A 70 -17.75 -12.96 2.60
C ALA A 70 -19.06 -12.66 1.86
N GLU A 71 -20.09 -12.14 2.54
CA GLU A 71 -21.34 -11.71 1.92
C GLU A 71 -21.15 -10.53 0.94
N ILE A 72 -20.23 -9.60 1.28
CA ILE A 72 -19.85 -8.49 0.38
C ILE A 72 -19.11 -9.04 -0.85
N PHE A 73 -18.11 -9.90 -0.63
CA PHE A 73 -17.33 -10.48 -1.74
C PHE A 73 -18.24 -11.24 -2.73
N ALA A 74 -19.21 -12.00 -2.24
CA ALA A 74 -20.14 -12.74 -3.09
C ALA A 74 -21.00 -11.85 -4.00
N LYS A 75 -21.12 -10.56 -3.68
CA LYS A 75 -21.92 -9.59 -4.46
C LYS A 75 -21.09 -8.77 -5.45
N LEU A 76 -19.75 -8.77 -5.34
CA LEU A 76 -18.91 -8.02 -6.27
C LEU A 76 -18.98 -8.60 -7.69
N PRO A 77 -18.73 -7.79 -8.73
CA PRO A 77 -18.62 -8.28 -10.10
C PRO A 77 -17.51 -9.34 -10.22
N PRO A 78 -17.73 -10.44 -10.98
CA PRO A 78 -16.72 -11.49 -11.12
C PRO A 78 -15.38 -10.97 -11.64
N GLY A 79 -14.28 -11.52 -11.12
CA GLY A 79 -12.93 -11.14 -11.54
C GLY A 79 -12.36 -9.92 -10.80
N THR A 80 -13.08 -9.36 -9.83
CA THR A 80 -12.59 -8.23 -9.02
C THR A 80 -11.31 -8.62 -8.27
N PHE A 81 -10.32 -7.72 -8.27
CA PHE A 81 -9.15 -7.81 -7.40
C PHE A 81 -9.51 -7.29 -6.01
N VAL A 82 -9.58 -8.17 -5.02
CA VAL A 82 -9.87 -7.80 -3.62
C VAL A 82 -8.55 -7.63 -2.88
N ARG A 83 -8.19 -6.39 -2.56
CA ARG A 83 -6.98 -6.04 -1.83
C ARG A 83 -7.25 -5.97 -0.33
N LEU A 84 -6.77 -6.96 0.40
CA LEU A 84 -6.84 -7.01 1.85
C LEU A 84 -5.71 -6.17 2.43
N VAL A 85 -6.08 -5.10 3.11
CA VAL A 85 -5.18 -4.08 3.67
C VAL A 85 -5.57 -3.78 5.13
N GLY A 86 -5.05 -2.69 5.65
CA GLY A 86 -5.34 -2.17 6.99
C GLY A 86 -4.06 -1.87 7.74
N GLY A 87 -3.97 -2.23 9.02
CA GLY A 87 -2.73 -2.20 9.78
C GLY A 87 -1.79 -3.29 9.26
N GLU A 88 -2.07 -4.56 9.60
CA GLU A 88 -1.37 -5.73 9.06
C GLU A 88 -2.33 -6.91 8.92
N PRO A 89 -2.78 -7.25 7.71
CA PRO A 89 -3.75 -8.32 7.49
C PRO A 89 -3.35 -9.68 8.01
N THR A 90 -2.06 -9.99 8.04
CA THR A 90 -1.55 -11.29 8.51
C THR A 90 -1.70 -11.49 10.02
N LEU A 91 -2.14 -10.47 10.78
CA LEU A 91 -2.49 -10.61 12.19
C LEU A 91 -3.90 -11.22 12.39
N ARG A 92 -4.71 -11.29 11.35
CA ARG A 92 -5.98 -12.02 11.41
C ARG A 92 -5.72 -13.52 11.35
N GLU A 93 -6.28 -14.25 12.30
CA GLU A 93 -6.20 -15.72 12.32
C GLU A 93 -7.05 -16.35 11.23
N ASP A 94 -8.15 -15.70 10.89
CA ASP A 94 -9.10 -16.11 9.84
C ASP A 94 -8.74 -15.57 8.43
N LEU A 95 -7.52 -15.04 8.23
CA LEU A 95 -7.08 -14.59 6.90
C LEU A 95 -7.16 -15.69 5.82
N PRO A 96 -6.80 -16.97 6.11
CA PRO A 96 -6.97 -18.04 5.14
C PRO A 96 -8.43 -18.25 4.70
N GLU A 97 -9.39 -18.09 5.64
CA GLU A 97 -10.84 -18.18 5.35
C GLU A 97 -11.30 -17.04 4.44
N LEU A 98 -10.85 -15.80 4.70
CA LEU A 98 -11.15 -14.65 3.84
C LEU A 98 -10.60 -14.85 2.42
N ILE A 99 -9.38 -15.37 2.30
CA ILE A 99 -8.78 -15.67 0.99
C ILE A 99 -9.62 -16.73 0.24
N ARG A 100 -10.06 -17.80 0.94
CA ARG A 100 -10.96 -18.82 0.35
C ARG A 100 -12.28 -18.20 -0.11
N ALA A 101 -12.93 -17.40 0.74
CA ALA A 101 -14.19 -16.73 0.39
C ALA A 101 -14.08 -15.86 -0.87
N ILE A 102 -12.97 -15.12 -1.02
CA ILE A 102 -12.70 -14.32 -2.22
C ILE A 102 -12.55 -15.24 -3.45
N ARG A 103 -11.82 -16.35 -3.32
CA ARG A 103 -11.62 -17.32 -4.41
C ARG A 103 -12.92 -18.02 -4.83
N ASP A 104 -13.72 -18.45 -3.85
CA ASP A 104 -15.00 -19.12 -4.08
C ASP A 104 -15.99 -18.20 -4.79
N ALA A 105 -15.93 -16.90 -4.50
CA ALA A 105 -16.66 -15.84 -5.20
C ALA A 105 -16.06 -15.49 -6.60
N ARG A 106 -15.05 -16.22 -7.08
CA ARG A 106 -14.37 -16.03 -8.37
C ARG A 106 -13.61 -14.70 -8.49
N HIS A 107 -13.06 -14.21 -7.39
CA HIS A 107 -12.23 -13.01 -7.33
C HIS A 107 -10.76 -13.34 -7.14
N HIS A 108 -9.92 -12.29 -7.20
CA HIS A 108 -8.48 -12.39 -7.05
C HIS A 108 -8.05 -11.78 -5.70
N PRO A 109 -7.74 -12.62 -4.67
CA PRO A 109 -7.23 -12.10 -3.41
C PRO A 109 -5.83 -11.55 -3.57
N VAL A 110 -5.61 -10.33 -3.07
CA VAL A 110 -4.31 -9.68 -2.97
C VAL A 110 -4.09 -9.27 -1.52
N VAL A 111 -3.00 -9.70 -0.90
CA VAL A 111 -2.65 -9.31 0.47
C VAL A 111 -1.54 -8.27 0.43
N LEU A 112 -1.80 -7.10 1.02
CA LEU A 112 -0.79 -6.06 1.24
C LEU A 112 -0.24 -6.24 2.65
N THR A 113 1.06 -6.49 2.78
CA THR A 113 1.66 -6.87 4.06
C THR A 113 3.01 -6.23 4.29
N ASN A 114 3.32 -6.00 5.56
CA ASN A 114 4.67 -5.67 6.00
C ASN A 114 5.63 -6.86 5.92
N GLY A 115 5.14 -8.08 5.73
CA GLY A 115 5.92 -9.29 5.50
C GLY A 115 6.43 -10.01 6.75
N LEU A 116 6.31 -9.44 7.96
CA LEU A 116 6.93 -10.04 9.15
C LEU A 116 6.43 -11.47 9.44
N LYS A 117 5.15 -11.75 9.27
CA LYS A 117 4.58 -13.09 9.45
C LYS A 117 4.86 -14.01 8.25
N MET A 118 5.10 -13.43 7.07
CA MET A 118 5.50 -14.18 5.88
C MET A 118 6.93 -14.76 5.97
N ALA A 119 7.74 -14.36 6.98
CA ALA A 119 9.01 -15.01 7.30
C ALA A 119 8.82 -16.47 7.75
N ASP A 120 7.62 -16.85 8.20
CA ASP A 120 7.24 -18.23 8.48
C ASP A 120 6.74 -18.92 7.19
N ARG A 121 7.54 -19.83 6.64
CA ARG A 121 7.20 -20.54 5.40
C ARG A 121 5.97 -21.44 5.50
N PRO A 122 5.74 -22.22 6.57
CA PRO A 122 4.50 -22.92 6.80
C PRO A 122 3.26 -22.05 6.66
N TYR A 123 3.27 -20.85 7.23
CA TYR A 123 2.18 -19.88 7.11
C TYR A 123 1.98 -19.40 5.65
N VAL A 124 3.06 -19.08 4.94
CA VAL A 124 2.95 -18.70 3.50
C VAL A 124 2.33 -19.84 2.69
N ARG A 125 2.71 -21.08 2.98
CA ARG A 125 2.16 -22.27 2.32
C ARG A 125 0.68 -22.47 2.64
N GLU A 126 0.25 -22.19 3.87
CA GLU A 126 -1.17 -22.19 4.25
C GLU A 126 -1.97 -21.18 3.43
N LEU A 127 -1.52 -19.94 3.34
CA LEU A 127 -2.16 -18.92 2.52
C LEU A 127 -2.19 -19.30 1.03
N ARG A 128 -1.11 -19.92 0.53
CA ARG A 128 -1.06 -20.42 -0.86
C ARG A 128 -2.11 -21.50 -1.10
N ARG A 129 -2.30 -22.44 -0.14
CA ARG A 129 -3.34 -23.48 -0.19
C ARG A 129 -4.75 -22.89 -0.10
N ALA A 130 -4.92 -21.79 0.63
CA ALA A 130 -6.18 -21.03 0.67
C ALA A 130 -6.52 -20.33 -0.64
N GLY A 131 -5.55 -20.25 -1.58
CA GLY A 131 -5.74 -19.65 -2.90
C GLY A 131 -5.06 -18.30 -3.11
N LEU A 132 -4.20 -17.86 -2.18
CA LEU A 132 -3.43 -16.64 -2.36
C LEU A 132 -2.44 -16.80 -3.52
N GLN A 133 -2.49 -15.88 -4.47
CA GLN A 133 -1.62 -15.88 -5.64
C GLN A 133 -0.82 -14.59 -5.78
N ILE A 134 -1.24 -13.50 -5.15
CA ILE A 134 -0.64 -12.17 -5.29
C ILE A 134 -0.42 -11.57 -3.92
N VAL A 135 0.79 -11.11 -3.68
CA VAL A 135 1.18 -10.37 -2.47
C VAL A 135 1.82 -9.05 -2.87
N TYR A 136 1.42 -7.97 -2.21
CA TYR A 136 2.15 -6.72 -2.21
C TYR A 136 3.00 -6.68 -0.93
N LEU A 137 4.32 -6.78 -1.08
CA LEU A 137 5.28 -6.82 0.02
C LEU A 137 5.94 -5.45 0.20
N SER A 138 5.79 -4.87 1.38
CA SER A 138 6.43 -3.58 1.71
C SER A 138 7.89 -3.77 2.09
N LEU A 139 8.82 -3.16 1.32
CA LEU A 139 10.27 -3.24 1.51
C LEU A 139 10.90 -1.84 1.57
N ASN A 140 10.50 -1.02 2.56
CA ASN A 140 10.93 0.38 2.66
C ASN A 140 12.44 0.55 2.90
N GLY A 141 13.09 -0.40 3.56
CA GLY A 141 14.55 -0.43 3.77
C GLY A 141 15.29 -1.33 2.79
N ALA A 142 14.60 -1.92 1.77
CA ALA A 142 15.13 -3.00 0.96
C ALA A 142 15.68 -4.15 1.84
N PHE A 143 16.99 -4.18 2.09
CA PHE A 143 17.67 -5.21 2.90
C PHE A 143 18.55 -4.62 4.00
N ASP A 144 18.28 -3.37 4.42
CA ASP A 144 19.07 -2.61 5.38
C ASP A 144 18.28 -2.32 6.66
N ASP A 145 18.78 -2.78 7.80
CA ASP A 145 18.14 -2.62 9.11
C ASP A 145 18.11 -1.17 9.60
N GLU A 146 19.10 -0.35 9.26
CA GLU A 146 19.13 1.05 9.69
C GLU A 146 18.06 1.86 8.94
N LEU A 147 17.82 1.56 7.66
CA LEU A 147 16.73 2.15 6.90
C LEU A 147 15.37 1.71 7.43
N TYR A 148 15.21 0.43 7.79
CA TYR A 148 13.98 -0.04 8.43
C TYR A 148 13.76 0.62 9.79
N LEU A 149 14.80 0.80 10.59
CA LEU A 149 14.70 1.50 11.87
C LEU A 149 14.26 2.96 11.65
N ALA A 150 14.85 3.65 10.67
CA ALA A 150 14.55 5.04 10.37
C ALA A 150 13.13 5.28 9.84
N ILE A 151 12.56 4.32 9.09
CA ILE A 151 11.27 4.48 8.41
C ILE A 151 10.17 3.70 9.14
N ASP A 152 10.44 2.44 9.45
CA ASP A 152 9.47 1.48 9.97
C ASP A 152 9.58 1.29 11.49
N ALA A 153 10.50 2.02 12.17
CA ALA A 153 10.75 1.98 13.61
C ALA A 153 11.11 0.57 14.16
N MET A 154 11.71 -0.28 13.32
CA MET A 154 12.06 -1.65 13.68
C MET A 154 13.19 -2.17 12.78
N ARG A 155 14.20 -2.82 13.35
CA ARG A 155 15.16 -3.62 12.59
C ARG A 155 14.50 -4.93 12.17
N CYS A 156 14.36 -5.17 10.89
CA CYS A 156 13.62 -6.34 10.38
C CYS A 156 14.08 -6.82 9.00
N ALA A 157 15.27 -6.42 8.56
CA ALA A 157 15.81 -6.76 7.23
C ALA A 157 15.88 -8.28 7.00
N GLU A 158 16.35 -9.04 7.98
CA GLU A 158 16.44 -10.51 7.90
C GLU A 158 15.05 -11.14 7.70
N ARG A 159 14.05 -10.74 8.51
CA ARG A 159 12.68 -11.25 8.40
C ARG A 159 12.02 -10.87 7.07
N LYS A 160 12.28 -9.66 6.58
CA LYS A 160 11.79 -9.20 5.27
C LYS A 160 12.43 -9.99 4.12
N THR A 161 13.72 -10.27 4.21
CA THR A 161 14.43 -11.13 3.25
C THR A 161 13.86 -12.54 3.27
N GLN A 162 13.65 -13.13 4.45
CA GLN A 162 13.05 -14.45 4.59
C GLN A 162 11.61 -14.49 4.00
N ALA A 163 10.82 -13.45 4.25
CA ALA A 163 9.48 -13.33 3.66
C ALA A 163 9.53 -13.30 2.12
N PHE A 164 10.43 -12.52 1.56
CA PHE A 164 10.64 -12.45 0.11
C PHE A 164 11.05 -13.81 -0.49
N ASP A 165 11.97 -14.51 0.17
CA ASP A 165 12.42 -15.85 -0.25
C ASP A 165 11.31 -16.89 -0.13
N ASN A 166 10.50 -16.85 0.92
CA ASN A 166 9.35 -17.75 1.10
C ASN A 166 8.28 -17.54 0.02
N LEU A 167 7.95 -16.30 -0.31
CA LEU A 167 7.02 -15.97 -1.40
C LEU A 167 7.54 -16.48 -2.75
N ARG A 168 8.85 -16.37 -2.99
CA ARG A 168 9.50 -16.93 -4.17
C ARG A 168 9.42 -18.45 -4.20
N ALA A 169 9.73 -19.13 -3.10
CA ALA A 169 9.71 -20.58 -2.97
C ALA A 169 8.30 -21.19 -3.13
N GLU A 170 7.26 -20.46 -2.71
CA GLU A 170 5.87 -20.90 -2.85
C GLU A 170 5.21 -20.37 -4.15
N HIS A 171 6.00 -19.77 -5.06
CA HIS A 171 5.56 -19.28 -6.37
C HIS A 171 4.39 -18.27 -6.30
N ILE A 172 4.37 -17.43 -5.29
CA ILE A 172 3.39 -16.36 -5.14
C ILE A 172 3.88 -15.13 -5.92
N PHE A 173 3.08 -14.62 -6.82
CA PHE A 173 3.37 -13.38 -7.53
C PHE A 173 3.50 -12.24 -6.53
N THR A 174 4.55 -11.46 -6.67
CA THR A 174 4.89 -10.44 -5.70
C THR A 174 5.09 -9.08 -6.38
N SER A 175 4.37 -8.09 -5.86
CA SER A 175 4.66 -6.68 -6.10
C SER A 175 5.54 -6.19 -4.96
N LEU A 176 6.68 -5.59 -5.26
CA LEU A 176 7.57 -4.98 -4.27
C LEU A 176 7.22 -3.51 -4.13
N GLY A 177 6.77 -3.11 -2.94
CA GLY A 177 6.45 -1.73 -2.62
C GLY A 177 7.52 -1.08 -1.75
N MET A 178 7.92 0.14 -2.11
CA MET A 178 8.79 0.97 -1.31
C MET A 178 8.22 2.38 -1.20
N ILE A 179 8.10 2.87 0.03
CA ILE A 179 7.93 4.30 0.27
C ILE A 179 9.31 4.92 0.22
N VAL A 180 9.51 5.86 -0.71
CA VAL A 180 10.75 6.60 -0.86
C VAL A 180 10.66 7.88 -0.05
N VAL A 181 11.57 8.02 0.91
CA VAL A 181 11.64 9.16 1.84
C VAL A 181 12.88 9.97 1.51
N ARG A 182 12.69 11.26 1.23
CA ARG A 182 13.73 12.20 0.87
C ARG A 182 14.92 12.18 1.85
N ASP A 183 16.14 12.09 1.31
CA ASP A 183 17.41 12.06 2.03
C ASP A 183 17.56 10.88 3.01
N ILE A 184 16.76 9.81 2.84
CA ILE A 184 16.83 8.62 3.71
C ILE A 184 17.11 7.36 2.89
N ASN A 185 16.22 6.95 1.99
CA ASN A 185 16.29 5.62 1.37
C ASN A 185 16.27 5.58 -0.16
N GLU A 186 16.51 6.72 -0.85
CA GLU A 186 16.55 6.76 -2.32
C GLU A 186 17.57 5.75 -2.88
N HIS A 187 18.72 5.60 -2.22
CA HIS A 187 19.77 4.65 -2.62
C HIS A 187 19.33 3.18 -2.48
N ALA A 188 18.32 2.88 -1.65
CA ALA A 188 17.76 1.54 -1.48
C ALA A 188 16.91 1.07 -2.68
N VAL A 189 16.55 1.97 -3.59
CA VAL A 189 15.87 1.62 -4.84
C VAL A 189 16.74 0.69 -5.70
N LYS A 190 18.06 0.88 -5.70
CA LYS A 190 19.00 0.05 -6.48
C LYS A 190 19.00 -1.42 -6.04
N PRO A 191 19.22 -1.78 -4.77
CA PRO A 191 19.13 -3.18 -4.33
C PRO A 191 17.73 -3.76 -4.47
N LEU A 192 16.66 -2.98 -4.25
CA LEU A 192 15.29 -3.42 -4.50
C LEU A 192 15.07 -3.80 -5.96
N TRP A 193 15.50 -2.95 -6.89
CA TRP A 193 15.41 -3.20 -8.32
C TRP A 193 16.16 -4.46 -8.74
N LYS A 194 17.40 -4.64 -8.24
CA LYS A 194 18.20 -5.85 -8.49
C LYS A 194 17.48 -7.11 -8.02
N ALA A 195 16.88 -7.10 -6.85
CA ALA A 195 16.08 -8.21 -6.34
C ALA A 195 14.87 -8.50 -7.24
N ALA A 196 14.16 -7.48 -7.71
CA ALA A 196 13.04 -7.62 -8.64
C ALA A 196 13.45 -8.24 -9.97
N GLN A 197 14.62 -7.85 -10.51
CA GLN A 197 15.12 -8.40 -11.77
C GLN A 197 15.48 -9.89 -11.65
N THR A 198 16.00 -10.34 -10.51
CA THR A 198 16.45 -11.72 -10.31
C THR A 198 15.32 -12.68 -9.92
N ALA A 199 14.30 -12.21 -9.24
CA ALA A 199 13.21 -13.04 -8.74
C ALA A 199 12.05 -13.12 -9.75
N ARG A 200 11.88 -14.31 -10.39
CA ARG A 200 10.88 -14.50 -11.45
C ARG A 200 9.43 -14.35 -11.01
N ASN A 201 9.12 -14.53 -9.73
CA ASN A 201 7.79 -14.31 -9.15
C ASN A 201 7.47 -12.82 -8.96
N VAL A 202 8.46 -11.93 -8.98
CA VAL A 202 8.22 -10.48 -8.95
C VAL A 202 7.68 -10.02 -10.29
N ARG A 203 6.58 -9.28 -10.26
CA ARG A 203 5.88 -8.75 -11.44
C ARG A 203 5.84 -7.23 -11.46
N GLU A 204 5.98 -6.61 -10.30
CA GLU A 204 5.82 -5.17 -10.16
C GLU A 204 6.81 -4.61 -9.14
N VAL A 205 7.32 -3.42 -9.42
CA VAL A 205 8.00 -2.55 -8.45
C VAL A 205 7.19 -1.26 -8.37
N HIS A 206 6.72 -0.95 -7.18
CA HIS A 206 5.95 0.25 -6.91
C HIS A 206 6.74 1.16 -5.96
N LEU A 207 7.24 2.27 -6.46
CA LEU A 207 7.86 3.33 -5.67
C LEU A 207 6.83 4.42 -5.41
N ARG A 208 6.68 4.78 -4.16
CA ARG A 208 5.71 5.77 -3.74
C ARG A 208 6.38 6.80 -2.85
N SER A 209 6.10 8.08 -3.09
CA SER A 209 6.54 9.11 -2.15
C SER A 209 5.77 8.99 -0.83
N VAL A 210 6.30 9.59 0.23
CA VAL A 210 5.58 9.73 1.50
C VAL A 210 4.72 10.99 1.44
N GLY A 211 3.44 10.89 1.82
CA GLY A 211 2.57 12.05 1.96
C GLY A 211 2.59 12.63 3.38
N ALA A 212 2.23 13.89 3.53
CA ALA A 212 1.99 14.51 4.84
C ALA A 212 0.66 14.03 5.44
N ILE A 213 0.55 12.70 5.64
CA ILE A 213 -0.65 12.03 6.13
C ILE A 213 -0.31 11.16 7.33
N GLY A 214 -1.26 11.03 8.25
CA GLY A 214 -1.09 10.18 9.42
C GLY A 214 0.03 10.70 10.32
N ARG A 215 1.00 9.84 10.60
CA ARG A 215 2.11 10.16 11.53
C ARG A 215 3.25 10.94 10.88
N TYR A 216 3.37 10.91 9.56
CA TYR A 216 4.50 11.53 8.86
C TYR A 216 4.19 12.97 8.49
N GLN A 217 4.88 13.91 9.13
CA GLN A 217 4.70 15.35 8.89
C GLN A 217 6.03 16.12 8.74
N ALA A 218 7.16 15.41 8.73
CA ALA A 218 8.46 16.04 8.98
C ALA A 218 9.22 16.51 7.74
N ARG A 219 8.91 16.04 6.53
CA ARG A 219 9.70 16.38 5.32
C ARG A 219 8.81 16.60 4.10
N PRO A 220 9.22 17.46 3.15
CA PRO A 220 8.54 17.56 1.86
C PRO A 220 8.54 16.22 1.13
N SER A 221 7.39 15.84 0.61
CA SER A 221 7.25 14.66 -0.24
C SER A 221 8.06 14.81 -1.53
N LEU A 222 8.54 13.69 -2.09
CA LEU A 222 9.07 13.68 -3.44
C LEU A 222 7.94 13.87 -4.45
N THR A 223 8.17 14.74 -5.42
CA THR A 223 7.29 14.89 -6.59
C THR A 223 7.40 13.66 -7.50
N LEU A 224 6.51 13.53 -8.46
CA LEU A 224 6.57 12.44 -9.44
C LEU A 224 7.85 12.49 -10.28
N ASP A 225 8.30 13.69 -10.66
CA ASP A 225 9.52 13.86 -11.44
C ASP A 225 10.77 13.52 -10.62
N GLU A 226 10.82 13.91 -9.34
CA GLU A 226 11.89 13.50 -8.43
C GLU A 226 11.91 11.98 -8.19
N LEU A 227 10.74 11.32 -8.07
CA LEU A 227 10.68 9.85 -8.00
C LEU A 227 11.22 9.19 -9.29
N GLN A 228 10.91 9.77 -10.44
CA GLN A 228 11.45 9.31 -11.72
C GLN A 228 12.97 9.48 -11.78
N GLU A 229 13.50 10.60 -11.30
CA GLU A 229 14.94 10.85 -11.21
C GLU A 229 15.63 9.84 -10.27
N VAL A 230 15.05 9.57 -9.09
CA VAL A 230 15.54 8.55 -8.15
C VAL A 230 15.58 7.18 -8.82
N PHE A 231 14.51 6.77 -9.51
CA PHE A 231 14.47 5.49 -10.23
C PHE A 231 15.53 5.44 -11.33
N THR A 232 15.63 6.47 -12.15
CA THR A 232 16.59 6.54 -13.26
C THR A 232 18.03 6.48 -12.76
N THR A 233 18.35 7.23 -11.71
CA THR A 233 19.69 7.24 -11.09
C THR A 233 20.05 5.89 -10.49
N ALA A 234 19.09 5.25 -9.79
CA ALA A 234 19.32 3.96 -9.13
C ALA A 234 19.49 2.79 -10.12
N THR A 235 18.81 2.84 -11.27
CA THR A 235 18.70 1.70 -12.21
C THR A 235 19.54 1.90 -13.45
N GLY A 236 19.95 3.11 -13.82
CA GLY A 236 20.57 3.47 -15.08
C GLY A 236 19.62 3.46 -16.30
N ILE A 237 18.31 3.32 -16.05
CA ILE A 237 17.30 3.31 -17.13
C ILE A 237 17.01 4.75 -17.52
N GLN A 238 17.19 5.07 -18.80
CA GLN A 238 16.90 6.41 -19.32
C GLN A 238 15.40 6.62 -19.53
N PRO A 239 14.87 7.83 -19.31
CA PRO A 239 13.45 8.10 -19.47
C PRO A 239 12.88 7.80 -20.86
N ASP A 240 13.65 7.99 -21.92
CA ASP A 240 13.31 7.72 -23.32
C ASP A 240 13.24 6.24 -23.68
N THR A 241 13.79 5.36 -22.84
CA THR A 241 13.72 3.89 -23.00
C THR A 241 12.54 3.28 -22.25
N LEU A 242 11.77 4.08 -21.53
CA LEU A 242 10.63 3.63 -20.73
C LEU A 242 9.43 3.35 -21.65
N ALA A 243 8.91 2.13 -21.57
CA ALA A 243 7.67 1.75 -22.24
C ALA A 243 6.48 2.25 -21.44
N GLN A 244 6.08 3.50 -21.70
CA GLN A 244 4.98 4.15 -21.00
C GLN A 244 3.66 3.42 -21.26
N ARG A 245 2.92 3.15 -20.16
CA ARG A 245 1.54 2.65 -20.19
C ARG A 245 0.57 3.78 -19.89
N GLU A 246 0.82 4.50 -18.81
CA GLU A 246 -0.02 5.58 -18.34
C GLU A 246 0.81 6.61 -17.58
N ARG A 247 0.48 7.88 -17.75
CA ARG A 247 1.01 8.96 -16.93
C ARG A 247 -0.13 9.91 -16.58
N THR A 248 -0.31 10.15 -15.28
CA THR A 248 -1.20 11.15 -14.72
C THR A 248 -0.38 12.23 -14.02
N ASN A 249 -1.04 13.19 -13.36
CA ASN A 249 -0.34 14.20 -12.57
C ASN A 249 0.35 13.63 -11.31
N SER A 250 -0.09 12.46 -10.82
CA SER A 250 0.42 11.85 -9.58
C SER A 250 1.02 10.46 -9.80
N SER A 251 0.88 9.86 -10.97
CA SER A 251 1.32 8.48 -11.22
C SER A 251 1.95 8.32 -12.59
N TYR A 252 3.01 7.53 -12.65
CA TYR A 252 3.66 7.10 -13.87
C TYR A 252 3.82 5.58 -13.89
N ASP A 253 3.18 4.93 -14.85
CA ASP A 253 3.15 3.47 -15.03
C ASP A 253 3.81 3.09 -16.36
N PHE A 254 4.78 2.18 -16.32
CA PHE A 254 5.50 1.71 -17.51
C PHE A 254 6.01 0.29 -17.35
N MET A 255 6.39 -0.34 -18.46
CA MET A 255 7.01 -1.66 -18.47
C MET A 255 8.52 -1.55 -18.68
N GLN A 256 9.29 -2.26 -17.86
CA GLN A 256 10.71 -2.49 -18.07
C GLN A 256 10.98 -4.00 -18.17
N GLY A 257 11.07 -4.48 -19.40
CA GLY A 257 11.07 -5.92 -19.66
C GLY A 257 9.79 -6.57 -19.15
N ARG A 258 9.93 -7.56 -18.25
CA ARG A 258 8.79 -8.28 -17.64
C ARG A 258 8.20 -7.58 -16.41
N LEU A 259 8.86 -6.54 -15.91
CA LEU A 259 8.47 -5.85 -14.71
C LEU A 259 7.60 -4.64 -15.06
N ARG A 260 6.45 -4.53 -14.41
CA ARG A 260 5.70 -3.29 -14.31
C ARG A 260 6.38 -2.39 -13.29
N VAL A 261 6.61 -1.14 -13.62
CA VAL A 261 7.10 -0.12 -12.69
C VAL A 261 6.01 0.91 -12.52
N GLN A 262 5.66 1.16 -11.27
CA GLN A 262 4.73 2.21 -10.92
C GLN A 262 5.42 3.21 -10.00
N LEU A 263 5.42 4.48 -10.38
CA LEU A 263 5.85 5.59 -9.56
C LEU A 263 4.60 6.37 -9.15
N THR A 264 4.41 6.64 -7.86
CA THR A 264 3.22 7.36 -7.40
C THR A 264 3.62 8.44 -6.41
N GLN A 265 3.28 9.67 -6.76
CA GLN A 265 3.33 10.78 -5.83
C GLN A 265 2.12 10.69 -4.91
N TRP A 266 2.37 10.60 -3.62
CA TRP A 266 1.33 10.53 -2.62
C TRP A 266 0.94 11.92 -2.08
N PRO A 267 -0.33 12.23 -1.81
CA PRO A 267 -1.49 11.37 -2.03
C PRO A 267 -1.90 11.32 -3.50
N ASP A 268 -2.30 10.13 -3.96
CA ASP A 268 -2.90 9.92 -5.27
C ASP A 268 -4.41 10.11 -5.15
N LEU A 269 -4.86 11.32 -5.44
CA LEU A 269 -6.25 11.74 -5.29
C LEU A 269 -7.06 11.38 -6.55
N GLY A 270 -7.57 10.18 -6.61
CA GLY A 270 -8.54 9.82 -7.65
C GLY A 270 -8.06 8.72 -8.57
N SER A 271 -8.07 7.51 -8.06
CA SER A 271 -8.01 6.33 -8.91
C SER A 271 -9.41 6.01 -9.41
N GLU A 272 -9.63 6.18 -10.70
CA GLU A 272 -10.88 5.76 -11.35
C GLU A 272 -11.02 4.24 -11.42
N THR A 273 -9.92 3.49 -11.22
CA THR A 273 -9.90 2.02 -11.33
C THR A 273 -10.00 1.30 -9.97
N ARG A 274 -9.94 2.03 -8.87
CA ARG A 274 -9.92 1.46 -7.51
C ARG A 274 -11.05 2.02 -6.64
N GLY A 275 -11.77 1.11 -5.99
CA GLY A 275 -12.73 1.44 -4.96
C GLY A 275 -12.26 0.99 -3.59
N ARG A 276 -12.89 1.50 -2.54
CA ARG A 276 -12.68 1.10 -1.15
C ARG A 276 -13.99 0.75 -0.49
N LEU A 277 -14.00 -0.35 0.25
CA LEU A 277 -15.15 -0.76 1.05
C LEU A 277 -15.32 0.20 2.23
N THR A 278 -16.52 0.76 2.39
CA THR A 278 -16.88 1.58 3.56
C THR A 278 -17.46 0.71 4.66
N PRO A 279 -17.53 1.19 5.92
CA PRO A 279 -18.14 0.46 7.04
C PRO A 279 -19.60 0.07 6.80
N GLU A 280 -20.32 0.85 5.99
CA GLU A 280 -21.74 0.63 5.66
C GLU A 280 -21.91 -0.39 4.51
N GLY A 281 -20.84 -1.05 4.06
CA GLY A 281 -20.88 -2.04 2.98
C GLY A 281 -21.06 -1.44 1.59
N ARG A 282 -20.69 -0.17 1.41
CA ARG A 282 -20.68 0.52 0.11
C ARG A 282 -19.27 0.54 -0.45
N ILE A 283 -19.15 0.73 -1.75
CA ILE A 283 -17.85 0.93 -2.40
C ILE A 283 -17.75 2.40 -2.81
N ALA A 284 -16.78 3.11 -2.25
CA ALA A 284 -16.45 4.48 -2.60
C ALA A 284 -15.21 4.52 -3.52
N PRO A 285 -15.00 5.56 -4.33
CA PRO A 285 -13.72 5.81 -4.98
C PRO A 285 -12.59 5.83 -3.94
N PHE A 286 -11.42 5.32 -4.29
CA PHE A 286 -10.31 5.21 -3.35
C PHE A 286 -9.64 6.56 -3.09
N PHE A 287 -9.73 7.03 -1.84
CA PHE A 287 -9.07 8.24 -1.34
C PHE A 287 -8.27 7.90 -0.10
N GLU A 288 -7.01 7.68 -0.27
CA GLU A 288 -6.12 7.28 0.83
C GLU A 288 -6.01 8.36 1.92
N HIS A 289 -6.10 9.65 1.55
CA HIS A 289 -5.99 10.78 2.48
C HIS A 289 -7.16 10.91 3.46
N VAL A 290 -8.33 10.45 3.09
CA VAL A 290 -9.54 10.53 3.92
C VAL A 290 -9.39 9.73 5.19
N ILE A 291 -8.82 8.54 5.07
CA ILE A 291 -8.63 7.62 6.18
C ILE A 291 -7.67 8.19 7.22
N ALA A 292 -6.68 8.94 6.78
CA ALA A 292 -5.69 9.54 7.66
C ALA A 292 -6.28 10.64 8.56
N ASN A 293 -7.29 11.35 8.06
CA ASN A 293 -7.84 12.52 8.74
C ASN A 293 -9.10 12.23 9.59
N GLU A 294 -9.83 11.17 9.31
CA GLU A 294 -11.12 10.90 9.97
C GLU A 294 -11.09 9.75 10.99
N GLY A 295 -9.93 9.28 11.38
CA GLY A 295 -9.83 8.29 12.45
C GLY A 295 -10.20 6.86 12.08
N GLY A 296 -10.13 6.53 10.82
CA GLY A 296 -10.33 5.19 10.33
C GLY A 296 -11.69 5.04 9.63
N TYR A 297 -11.61 4.71 8.44
CA TYR A 297 -12.50 4.62 7.29
C TYR A 297 -12.58 5.86 6.45
#